data_156c5ac48518ef28eeb68cac21a37c75
#
_entry.id   156c5ac48518ef28eeb68cac21a37c75
#
_cell.length_a   1.000
_cell.length_b   1.000
_cell.length_c   1.000
_cell.angle_alpha   90.00
_cell.angle_beta   90.00
_cell.angle_gamma   90.00
#
_symmetry.space_group_name_H-M   'P 1'
#
loop_
_entity.id
_entity.type
_entity.pdbx_description
1 polymer ?
#
loop_
_entity_poly.entity_id
_entity_poly.type
_entity_poly.pdbx_seq_one_letter_code
_entity_poly.pdbx_strand_id
1 'polypeptide(L)'
;MALSDAWLRSVVGKERDKVLVKSDRDGLSVRVSPKGRVVFQYRYQWAGKGERLDIGTYPATGLKEAREEVIRLRGELESNRNPRLVKQAEKRKATEAMTVESVIRAWYEAYCVKNKKGSEQILRSFELHLFSKIGNIPHDAATLHDWLEVLEPLSTKTPAIADRLLINAKQAHVWAYKRKLIETRPLSDITGKDMDIRKGQKKRFLTHDEIKILYAAIDGSRMVPKYRAFIKLLLHFGCRSSELITARVDDFDFINKVWTVPPERHKTGEITGEPLKRPIIEPVEELIKYAISMNNGSDMLFTKEGSREPVGRTSLQSLPYNLMQHAWRRLGYQFPHWSLHDLRRTARTNFSDLTAPHIAEIMLGHKLPGVWQVYDKSDYLEEQRKAYQAWWERVESIVTCSGSDTN
;
A
#
# COMPACT_ATOMS: atom_id res chain seq x y z
N MET A 1 35.23 22.18 -49.49
CA MET A 1 36.01 22.11 -48.24
C MET A 1 35.10 21.61 -47.14
N ALA A 2 35.52 20.60 -46.36
CA ALA A 2 34.78 20.09 -45.23
C ALA A 2 34.55 21.14 -44.15
N LEU A 3 33.50 21.04 -43.38
CA LEU A 3 33.24 21.88 -42.22
C LEU A 3 34.32 21.68 -41.15
N SER A 4 34.69 22.76 -40.46
CA SER A 4 35.57 22.75 -39.32
C SER A 4 34.95 23.47 -38.13
N ASP A 5 35.29 23.08 -36.91
CA ASP A 5 34.79 23.74 -35.69
C ASP A 5 35.25 25.21 -35.63
N ALA A 6 36.46 25.49 -36.08
CA ALA A 6 36.95 26.86 -36.20
C ALA A 6 36.07 27.74 -37.11
N TRP A 7 35.59 27.18 -38.22
CA TRP A 7 34.66 27.90 -39.08
C TRP A 7 33.30 28.10 -38.43
N LEU A 8 32.77 27.10 -37.73
CA LEU A 8 31.50 27.22 -37.00
C LEU A 8 31.57 28.33 -35.93
N ARG A 9 32.64 28.38 -35.16
CA ARG A 9 32.92 29.47 -34.19
C ARG A 9 33.02 30.82 -34.86
N SER A 10 33.55 30.91 -36.08
CA SER A 10 33.69 32.17 -36.79
C SER A 10 32.38 32.77 -37.29
N VAL A 11 31.32 31.96 -37.39
CA VAL A 11 30.01 32.37 -37.98
C VAL A 11 28.86 32.39 -36.98
N VAL A 12 28.95 31.70 -35.83
CA VAL A 12 27.92 31.68 -34.82
C VAL A 12 27.73 33.05 -34.17
N GLY A 13 26.49 33.50 -34.02
CA GLY A 13 26.14 34.78 -33.37
C GLY A 13 26.48 36.02 -34.24
N LYS A 14 27.03 35.86 -35.41
CA LYS A 14 27.36 37.00 -36.29
C LYS A 14 26.24 37.28 -37.30
N GLU A 15 25.75 38.50 -37.28
CA GLU A 15 24.74 38.95 -38.24
C GLU A 15 25.27 39.00 -39.66
N ARG A 16 24.40 38.80 -40.63
CA ARG A 16 24.67 38.78 -42.06
C ARG A 16 23.43 39.11 -42.88
N ASP A 17 23.60 39.58 -44.09
CA ASP A 17 22.47 39.99 -44.93
C ASP A 17 21.65 38.82 -45.48
N LYS A 18 22.26 37.65 -45.66
CA LYS A 18 21.62 36.49 -46.31
C LYS A 18 21.93 35.21 -45.57
N VAL A 19 21.02 34.23 -45.73
CA VAL A 19 21.25 32.87 -45.26
C VAL A 19 22.46 32.27 -45.94
N LEU A 20 23.39 31.73 -45.16
CA LEU A 20 24.56 31.01 -45.66
C LEU A 20 24.34 29.49 -45.48
N VAL A 21 24.56 28.75 -46.57
CA VAL A 21 24.54 27.28 -46.53
C VAL A 21 25.91 26.76 -46.95
N LYS A 22 26.51 25.91 -46.13
CA LYS A 22 27.78 25.24 -46.42
C LYS A 22 27.63 23.72 -46.23
N SER A 23 28.04 22.98 -47.26
CA SER A 23 27.99 21.51 -47.25
C SER A 23 29.24 20.92 -46.63
N ASP A 24 29.08 19.77 -45.97
CA ASP A 24 30.11 18.86 -45.50
C ASP A 24 30.02 17.54 -46.30
N ARG A 25 30.57 16.48 -45.79
CA ARG A 25 30.48 15.12 -46.33
C ARG A 25 29.16 14.42 -45.95
N ASP A 26 28.84 13.34 -46.63
CA ASP A 26 27.76 12.39 -46.33
C ASP A 26 26.35 13.00 -46.26
N GLY A 27 26.12 14.11 -46.96
CA GLY A 27 24.83 14.82 -46.94
C GLY A 27 24.66 15.79 -45.76
N LEU A 28 25.64 15.94 -44.87
CA LEU A 28 25.64 16.97 -43.85
C LEU A 28 25.82 18.36 -44.48
N SER A 29 25.08 19.32 -44.00
CA SER A 29 25.22 20.73 -44.33
C SER A 29 24.89 21.58 -43.10
N VAL A 30 25.36 22.83 -43.14
CA VAL A 30 25.03 23.84 -42.13
C VAL A 30 24.29 24.97 -42.82
N ARG A 31 23.21 25.41 -42.18
CA ARG A 31 22.48 26.63 -42.51
C ARG A 31 22.70 27.65 -41.41
N VAL A 32 23.23 28.80 -41.77
CA VAL A 32 23.41 29.94 -40.86
C VAL A 32 22.39 31.00 -41.22
N SER A 33 21.56 31.37 -40.27
CA SER A 33 20.53 32.40 -40.42
C SER A 33 21.14 33.80 -40.46
N PRO A 34 20.38 34.84 -40.93
CA PRO A 34 20.85 36.23 -40.87
C PRO A 34 21.27 36.68 -39.47
N LYS A 35 20.62 36.16 -38.39
CA LYS A 35 20.95 36.45 -37.01
C LYS A 35 22.07 35.57 -36.43
N GLY A 36 22.84 34.86 -37.28
CA GLY A 36 23.96 34.03 -36.83
C GLY A 36 23.61 32.71 -36.20
N ARG A 37 22.34 32.24 -36.22
CA ARG A 37 21.95 30.91 -35.72
C ARG A 37 22.45 29.86 -36.71
N VAL A 38 23.21 28.89 -36.21
CA VAL A 38 23.84 27.81 -36.96
C VAL A 38 23.08 26.51 -36.74
N VAL A 39 22.50 25.95 -37.79
CA VAL A 39 21.70 24.72 -37.75
C VAL A 39 22.33 23.66 -38.64
N PHE A 40 22.62 22.50 -38.11
CA PHE A 40 23.05 21.33 -38.85
C PHE A 40 21.85 20.69 -39.55
N GLN A 41 22.02 20.35 -40.84
CA GLN A 41 20.98 19.75 -41.67
C GLN A 41 21.52 18.53 -42.39
N TYR A 42 20.73 17.42 -42.37
CA TYR A 42 20.94 16.24 -43.21
C TYR A 42 20.13 16.37 -44.48
N ARG A 43 20.80 16.23 -45.62
CA ARG A 43 20.20 16.24 -46.97
C ARG A 43 20.23 14.83 -47.53
N TYR A 44 19.07 14.30 -47.92
CA TYR A 44 18.92 12.97 -48.46
C TYR A 44 17.83 12.90 -49.50
N GLN A 45 17.74 11.79 -50.24
CA GLN A 45 16.64 11.53 -51.16
C GLN A 45 15.70 10.50 -50.60
N TRP A 46 14.39 10.75 -50.69
CA TRP A 46 13.35 9.82 -50.32
C TRP A 46 12.27 9.77 -51.40
N ALA A 47 11.95 8.56 -51.91
CA ALA A 47 10.95 8.35 -52.98
C ALA A 47 11.17 9.32 -54.18
N GLY A 48 12.41 9.50 -54.60
CA GLY A 48 12.78 10.37 -55.74
C GLY A 48 12.79 11.86 -55.43
N LYS A 49 12.48 12.29 -54.20
CA LYS A 49 12.48 13.72 -53.80
C LYS A 49 13.61 14.03 -52.84
N GLY A 50 14.28 15.18 -53.07
CA GLY A 50 15.30 15.66 -52.14
C GLY A 50 14.67 16.26 -50.88
N GLU A 51 15.06 15.76 -49.72
CA GLU A 51 14.61 16.24 -48.42
C GLU A 51 15.75 16.84 -47.58
N ARG A 52 15.37 17.66 -46.60
CA ARG A 52 16.28 18.26 -45.60
C ARG A 52 15.70 18.09 -44.23
N LEU A 53 16.52 17.64 -43.29
CA LEU A 53 16.15 17.43 -41.92
C LEU A 53 17.09 18.17 -40.98
N ASP A 54 16.56 19.03 -40.10
CA ASP A 54 17.36 19.71 -39.09
C ASP A 54 17.72 18.68 -37.97
N ILE A 55 19.03 18.54 -37.71
CA ILE A 55 19.55 17.50 -36.79
C ILE A 55 20.17 18.06 -35.51
N GLY A 56 20.43 19.37 -35.46
CA GLY A 56 20.95 20.01 -34.25
C GLY A 56 21.31 21.48 -34.51
N THR A 57 21.61 22.20 -33.44
CA THR A 57 22.01 23.62 -33.47
C THR A 57 23.34 23.78 -32.75
N TYR A 58 24.31 24.41 -33.42
CA TYR A 58 25.59 24.74 -32.79
C TYR A 58 25.42 25.94 -31.84
N PRO A 59 26.05 26.00 -30.64
CA PRO A 59 27.02 25.05 -30.09
C PRO A 59 26.42 23.87 -29.30
N ALA A 60 25.11 23.82 -29.08
CA ALA A 60 24.48 22.73 -28.32
C ALA A 60 24.73 21.33 -28.92
N THR A 61 24.84 21.27 -30.25
CA THR A 61 25.30 20.07 -31.00
C THR A 61 26.67 20.40 -31.61
N GLY A 62 27.69 19.59 -31.33
CA GLY A 62 29.01 19.71 -31.92
C GLY A 62 29.10 19.14 -33.33
N LEU A 63 30.14 19.47 -34.09
CA LEU A 63 30.35 18.96 -35.45
C LEU A 63 30.53 17.45 -35.49
N LYS A 64 31.19 16.87 -34.47
CA LYS A 64 31.37 15.41 -34.34
C LYS A 64 30.00 14.71 -34.16
N GLU A 65 29.22 15.17 -33.22
CA GLU A 65 27.87 14.66 -32.94
C GLU A 65 26.95 14.77 -34.17
N ALA A 66 26.99 15.91 -34.88
CA ALA A 66 26.21 16.08 -36.08
C ALA A 66 26.61 15.08 -37.21
N ARG A 67 27.89 14.73 -37.33
CA ARG A 67 28.36 13.72 -38.27
C ARG A 67 27.92 12.32 -37.88
N GLU A 68 27.99 11.98 -36.60
CA GLU A 68 27.52 10.70 -36.06
C GLU A 68 26.01 10.54 -36.30
N GLU A 69 25.22 11.58 -36.05
CA GLU A 69 23.78 11.57 -36.30
C GLU A 69 23.44 11.39 -37.77
N VAL A 70 24.22 11.99 -38.72
CA VAL A 70 24.03 11.74 -40.14
C VAL A 70 24.30 10.29 -40.50
N ILE A 71 25.35 9.67 -39.94
CA ILE A 71 25.66 8.26 -40.19
C ILE A 71 24.50 7.38 -39.70
N ARG A 72 23.98 7.65 -38.52
CA ARG A 72 22.81 6.96 -37.95
C ARG A 72 21.58 7.07 -38.87
N LEU A 73 21.22 8.28 -39.24
CA LEU A 73 20.07 8.57 -40.12
C LEU A 73 20.22 7.99 -41.54
N ARG A 74 21.45 7.86 -42.02
CA ARG A 74 21.75 7.18 -43.28
C ARG A 74 21.50 5.68 -43.18
N GLY A 75 21.86 5.04 -42.05
CA GLY A 75 21.51 3.63 -41.78
C GLY A 75 20.00 3.40 -41.75
N GLU A 76 19.20 4.35 -41.21
CA GLU A 76 17.75 4.30 -41.29
C GLU A 76 17.25 4.36 -42.75
N LEU A 77 17.83 5.25 -43.56
CA LEU A 77 17.50 5.38 -44.99
C LEU A 77 17.83 4.11 -45.78
N GLU A 78 19.00 3.53 -45.57
CA GLU A 78 19.44 2.25 -46.17
C GLU A 78 18.51 1.08 -45.75
N SER A 79 17.92 1.16 -44.55
CA SER A 79 16.89 0.23 -44.07
C SER A 79 15.47 0.55 -44.55
N ASN A 80 15.35 1.39 -45.61
CA ASN A 80 14.08 1.86 -46.18
C ASN A 80 13.14 2.54 -45.17
N ARG A 81 13.70 3.26 -44.21
CA ARG A 81 12.96 4.07 -43.23
C ARG A 81 13.23 5.55 -43.44
N ASN A 82 12.18 6.37 -43.58
CA ASN A 82 12.35 7.81 -43.79
C ASN A 82 12.92 8.48 -42.51
N PRO A 83 14.13 9.09 -42.57
CA PRO A 83 14.77 9.74 -41.42
C PRO A 83 13.93 10.81 -40.74
N ARG A 84 13.08 11.54 -41.48
CA ARG A 84 12.17 12.52 -40.91
C ARG A 84 11.10 11.86 -40.05
N LEU A 85 10.49 10.77 -40.52
CA LEU A 85 9.46 10.03 -39.75
C LEU A 85 10.06 9.37 -38.53
N VAL A 86 11.28 8.80 -38.63
CA VAL A 86 11.99 8.24 -37.47
C VAL A 86 12.18 9.31 -36.40
N LYS A 87 12.73 10.48 -36.78
CA LYS A 87 12.98 11.57 -35.83
C LYS A 87 11.68 12.16 -35.22
N GLN A 88 10.63 12.24 -36.03
CA GLN A 88 9.31 12.63 -35.54
C GLN A 88 8.74 11.60 -34.53
N ALA A 89 8.89 10.31 -34.82
CA ALA A 89 8.47 9.25 -33.91
C ALA A 89 9.26 9.29 -32.60
N GLU A 90 10.57 9.46 -32.64
CA GLU A 90 11.43 9.63 -31.46
C GLU A 90 11.01 10.85 -30.62
N LYS A 91 10.79 11.99 -31.27
CA LYS A 91 10.31 13.21 -30.57
C LYS A 91 8.94 13.03 -29.96
N ARG A 92 8.01 12.39 -30.68
CA ARG A 92 6.68 12.07 -30.21
C ARG A 92 6.76 11.15 -29.00
N LYS A 93 7.55 10.06 -29.08
CA LYS A 93 7.79 9.12 -27.97
C LYS A 93 8.34 9.84 -26.74
N ALA A 94 9.32 10.74 -26.91
CA ALA A 94 9.87 11.52 -25.80
C ALA A 94 8.86 12.51 -25.20
N THR A 95 7.96 13.08 -26.01
CA THR A 95 6.93 14.04 -25.56
C THR A 95 5.75 13.33 -24.89
N GLU A 96 5.40 12.13 -25.36
CA GLU A 96 4.29 11.32 -24.85
C GLU A 96 4.74 10.34 -23.77
N ALA A 97 6.03 10.30 -23.41
CA ALA A 97 6.57 9.43 -22.38
C ALA A 97 5.89 9.69 -21.04
N MET A 98 5.29 8.65 -20.48
CA MET A 98 4.70 8.74 -19.14
C MET A 98 5.79 8.91 -18.08
N THR A 99 5.59 9.82 -17.15
CA THR A 99 6.47 9.97 -15.99
C THR A 99 6.17 8.88 -14.94
N VAL A 100 7.08 8.67 -14.00
CA VAL A 100 6.87 7.74 -12.87
C VAL A 100 5.57 8.06 -12.15
N GLU A 101 5.30 9.33 -11.87
CA GLU A 101 4.05 9.76 -11.22
C GLU A 101 2.83 9.45 -12.09
N SER A 102 2.88 9.78 -13.39
CA SER A 102 1.73 9.55 -14.26
C SER A 102 1.39 8.07 -14.43
N VAL A 103 2.38 7.18 -14.45
CA VAL A 103 2.19 5.73 -14.48
C VAL A 103 1.49 5.25 -13.19
N ILE A 104 1.96 5.70 -12.03
CA ILE A 104 1.39 5.30 -10.74
C ILE A 104 -0.03 5.84 -10.58
N ARG A 105 -0.31 7.08 -10.96
CA ARG A 105 -1.65 7.66 -10.91
C ARG A 105 -2.62 6.95 -11.86
N ALA A 106 -2.18 6.63 -13.08
CA ALA A 106 -3.01 5.86 -14.02
C ALA A 106 -3.36 4.47 -13.49
N TRP A 107 -2.40 3.78 -12.86
CA TRP A 107 -2.66 2.51 -12.18
C TRP A 107 -3.59 2.67 -10.98
N TYR A 108 -3.41 3.72 -10.19
CA TYR A 108 -4.25 4.01 -9.03
C TYR A 108 -5.72 4.18 -9.44
N GLU A 109 -5.98 5.05 -10.41
CA GLU A 109 -7.35 5.31 -10.90
C GLU A 109 -8.00 4.07 -11.54
N ALA A 110 -7.26 3.40 -12.42
CA ALA A 110 -7.80 2.28 -13.17
C ALA A 110 -7.97 0.98 -12.33
N TYR A 111 -7.14 0.80 -11.30
CA TYR A 111 -7.10 -0.46 -10.55
C TYR A 111 -7.32 -0.30 -9.04
N CYS A 112 -6.57 0.60 -8.37
CA CYS A 112 -6.60 0.65 -6.91
C CYS A 112 -7.95 1.11 -6.38
N VAL A 113 -8.53 2.16 -6.95
CA VAL A 113 -9.83 2.71 -6.52
C VAL A 113 -10.91 1.63 -6.51
N LYS A 114 -10.90 0.75 -7.49
CA LYS A 114 -11.91 -0.32 -7.63
C LYS A 114 -11.60 -1.58 -6.83
N ASN A 115 -10.32 -1.89 -6.61
CA ASN A 115 -9.92 -3.22 -6.16
C ASN A 115 -9.20 -3.23 -4.79
N LYS A 116 -8.85 -2.06 -4.23
CA LYS A 116 -8.10 -2.02 -2.97
C LYS A 116 -8.81 -1.19 -1.92
N LYS A 117 -9.11 -1.80 -0.80
CA LYS A 117 -9.56 -1.06 0.40
C LYS A 117 -8.44 -0.14 0.89
N GLY A 118 -8.78 1.11 1.19
CA GLY A 118 -7.80 2.11 1.64
C GLY A 118 -6.83 2.55 0.52
N SER A 119 -7.28 2.57 -0.73
CA SER A 119 -6.50 3.01 -1.88
C SER A 119 -5.90 4.41 -1.70
N GLU A 120 -6.61 5.33 -1.04
CA GLU A 120 -6.11 6.68 -0.73
C GLU A 120 -4.79 6.67 0.04
N GLN A 121 -4.62 5.74 0.99
CA GLN A 121 -3.37 5.59 1.74
C GLN A 121 -2.22 5.13 0.84
N ILE A 122 -2.53 4.34 -0.21
CA ILE A 122 -1.53 3.90 -1.19
C ILE A 122 -1.03 5.11 -1.97
N LEU A 123 -1.94 5.90 -2.55
CA LEU A 123 -1.58 7.10 -3.29
C LEU A 123 -0.81 8.09 -2.41
N ARG A 124 -1.35 8.35 -1.21
CA ARG A 124 -0.72 9.24 -0.24
C ARG A 124 0.71 8.84 0.11
N SER A 125 0.97 7.54 0.20
CA SER A 125 2.33 7.04 0.45
C SER A 125 3.30 7.37 -0.70
N PHE A 126 2.85 7.27 -1.96
CA PHE A 126 3.64 7.68 -3.12
C PHE A 126 3.88 9.20 -3.16
N GLU A 127 2.85 9.98 -2.89
CA GLU A 127 2.95 11.45 -2.82
C GLU A 127 3.97 11.92 -1.79
N LEU A 128 3.94 11.32 -0.59
CA LEU A 128 4.84 11.72 0.50
C LEU A 128 6.30 11.30 0.28
N HIS A 129 6.53 10.14 -0.34
CA HIS A 129 7.86 9.54 -0.30
C HIS A 129 8.54 9.44 -1.65
N LEU A 130 7.78 9.42 -2.77
CA LEU A 130 8.31 9.12 -4.09
C LEU A 130 8.20 10.30 -5.07
N PHE A 131 7.00 10.89 -5.23
CA PHE A 131 6.74 11.82 -6.32
C PHE A 131 7.62 13.06 -6.29
N SER A 132 7.93 13.60 -5.11
CA SER A 132 8.83 14.75 -4.96
C SER A 132 10.27 14.47 -5.40
N LYS A 133 10.67 13.21 -5.49
CA LYS A 133 12.05 12.81 -5.81
C LYS A 133 12.20 12.39 -7.26
N ILE A 134 11.42 11.41 -7.71
CA ILE A 134 11.52 10.82 -9.03
C ILE A 134 10.23 10.89 -9.85
N GLY A 135 9.17 11.51 -9.32
CA GLY A 135 7.86 11.55 -9.97
C GLY A 135 7.87 12.12 -11.40
N ASN A 136 8.68 13.15 -11.65
CA ASN A 136 8.78 13.84 -12.92
C ASN A 136 9.73 13.17 -13.94
N ILE A 137 10.48 12.13 -13.54
CA ILE A 137 11.37 11.42 -14.44
C ILE A 137 10.51 10.60 -15.42
N PRO A 138 10.78 10.62 -16.74
CA PRO A 138 10.16 9.69 -17.68
C PRO A 138 10.39 8.25 -17.18
N HIS A 139 9.32 7.45 -17.11
CA HIS A 139 9.38 6.14 -16.44
C HIS A 139 10.47 5.22 -17.00
N ASP A 140 10.59 5.17 -18.34
CA ASP A 140 11.56 4.29 -19.01
C ASP A 140 13.02 4.82 -18.93
N ALA A 141 13.20 6.06 -18.47
CA ALA A 141 14.49 6.64 -18.14
C ALA A 141 14.86 6.49 -16.66
N ALA A 142 13.87 6.24 -15.78
CA ALA A 142 14.09 6.00 -14.37
C ALA A 142 14.80 4.65 -14.15
N THR A 143 16.04 4.70 -13.72
CA THR A 143 16.88 3.53 -13.49
C THR A 143 16.55 2.86 -12.15
N LEU A 144 17.02 1.62 -11.95
CA LEU A 144 16.94 0.98 -10.65
C LEU A 144 17.58 1.83 -9.55
N HIS A 145 18.69 2.51 -9.86
CA HIS A 145 19.39 3.35 -8.89
C HIS A 145 18.50 4.50 -8.38
N ASP A 146 17.77 5.18 -9.26
CA ASP A 146 16.85 6.25 -8.87
C ASP A 146 15.76 5.76 -7.89
N TRP A 147 15.27 4.56 -8.10
CA TRP A 147 14.29 3.93 -7.19
C TRP A 147 14.92 3.56 -5.84
N LEU A 148 16.13 3.00 -5.83
CA LEU A 148 16.82 2.61 -4.61
C LEU A 148 17.22 3.83 -3.75
N GLU A 149 17.62 4.94 -4.35
CA GLU A 149 17.86 6.20 -3.62
C GLU A 149 16.63 6.67 -2.82
N VAL A 150 15.42 6.32 -3.25
CA VAL A 150 14.19 6.61 -2.50
C VAL A 150 13.88 5.53 -1.47
N LEU A 151 14.01 4.26 -1.84
CA LEU A 151 13.53 3.13 -1.05
C LEU A 151 14.48 2.73 0.09
N GLU A 152 15.79 2.78 -0.10
CA GLU A 152 16.78 2.36 0.90
C GLU A 152 16.75 3.23 2.17
N PRO A 153 16.71 4.58 2.11
CA PRO A 153 16.57 5.39 3.32
C PRO A 153 15.26 5.12 4.07
N LEU A 154 14.19 4.75 3.33
CA LEU A 154 12.91 4.37 3.93
C LEU A 154 12.97 2.99 4.56
N SER A 155 13.72 2.04 3.98
CA SER A 155 13.86 0.68 4.53
C SER A 155 14.50 0.70 5.91
N THR A 156 15.42 1.64 6.16
CA THR A 156 16.06 1.82 7.46
C THR A 156 15.13 2.51 8.48
N LYS A 157 14.44 3.58 8.08
CA LYS A 157 13.61 4.39 8.99
C LYS A 157 12.22 3.80 9.22
N THR A 158 11.58 3.35 8.16
CA THR A 158 10.19 2.86 8.14
C THR A 158 10.04 1.64 7.22
N PRO A 159 10.62 0.49 7.60
CA PRO A 159 10.72 -0.69 6.72
C PRO A 159 9.36 -1.16 6.19
N ALA A 160 8.29 -1.07 6.98
CA ALA A 160 6.95 -1.45 6.55
C ALA A 160 6.38 -0.53 5.45
N ILE A 161 6.76 0.75 5.44
CA ILE A 161 6.36 1.70 4.39
C ILE A 161 7.17 1.41 3.12
N ALA A 162 8.48 1.22 3.23
CA ALA A 162 9.35 0.88 2.11
C ALA A 162 8.90 -0.41 1.40
N ASP A 163 8.63 -1.50 2.16
CA ASP A 163 8.11 -2.77 1.61
C ASP A 163 6.78 -2.56 0.87
N ARG A 164 5.88 -1.77 1.44
CA ARG A 164 4.57 -1.49 0.85
C ARG A 164 4.67 -0.64 -0.41
N LEU A 165 5.55 0.37 -0.44
CA LEU A 165 5.85 1.17 -1.63
C LEU A 165 6.43 0.30 -2.74
N LEU A 166 7.43 -0.54 -2.44
CA LEU A 166 8.03 -1.47 -3.39
C LEU A 166 6.98 -2.41 -3.99
N ILE A 167 6.15 -3.06 -3.16
CA ILE A 167 5.11 -3.98 -3.62
C ILE A 167 4.11 -3.26 -4.54
N ASN A 168 3.64 -2.07 -4.17
CA ASN A 168 2.68 -1.31 -4.96
C ASN A 168 3.30 -0.77 -6.25
N ALA A 169 4.54 -0.29 -6.22
CA ALA A 169 5.27 0.15 -7.42
C ALA A 169 5.45 -1.01 -8.42
N LYS A 170 5.86 -2.19 -7.94
CA LYS A 170 5.95 -3.39 -8.80
C LYS A 170 4.61 -3.74 -9.43
N GLN A 171 3.50 -3.64 -8.69
CA GLN A 171 2.17 -3.88 -9.24
C GLN A 171 1.78 -2.85 -10.31
N ALA A 172 2.09 -1.56 -10.07
CA ALA A 172 1.87 -0.50 -11.05
C ALA A 172 2.67 -0.75 -12.34
N HIS A 173 3.95 -1.12 -12.22
CA HIS A 173 4.80 -1.45 -13.36
C HIS A 173 4.26 -2.64 -14.17
N VAL A 174 3.87 -3.72 -13.49
CA VAL A 174 3.28 -4.90 -14.17
C VAL A 174 1.98 -4.53 -14.88
N TRP A 175 1.14 -3.71 -14.25
CA TRP A 175 -0.11 -3.24 -14.83
C TRP A 175 0.12 -2.37 -16.07
N ALA A 176 1.05 -1.43 -16.00
CA ALA A 176 1.38 -0.51 -17.09
C ALA A 176 2.09 -1.22 -18.24
N TYR A 177 3.03 -2.12 -17.92
CA TYR A 177 3.77 -2.91 -18.92
C TYR A 177 2.83 -3.81 -19.75
N LYS A 178 1.87 -4.49 -19.11
CA LYS A 178 0.85 -5.28 -19.80
C LYS A 178 -0.03 -4.45 -20.75
N ARG A 179 -0.13 -3.14 -20.54
CA ARG A 179 -0.87 -2.19 -21.38
C ARG A 179 -0.01 -1.45 -22.36
N LYS A 180 1.28 -1.79 -22.43
CA LYS A 180 2.28 -1.13 -23.28
C LYS A 180 2.39 0.38 -23.04
N LEU A 181 2.12 0.83 -21.83
CA LEU A 181 2.29 2.22 -21.41
C LEU A 181 3.75 2.52 -21.03
N ILE A 182 4.52 1.50 -20.68
CA ILE A 182 5.94 1.54 -20.33
C ILE A 182 6.67 0.36 -20.99
N GLU A 183 7.97 0.51 -21.20
CA GLU A 183 8.83 -0.51 -21.81
C GLU A 183 9.70 -1.23 -20.77
N THR A 184 10.00 -0.58 -19.66
CA THR A 184 10.89 -1.11 -18.61
C THR A 184 10.17 -1.38 -17.28
N ARG A 185 10.74 -2.25 -16.48
CA ARG A 185 10.28 -2.56 -15.11
C ARG A 185 11.48 -2.62 -14.19
N PRO A 186 12.08 -1.49 -13.82
CA PRO A 186 13.36 -1.45 -13.09
C PRO A 186 13.34 -2.17 -11.74
N LEU A 187 12.17 -2.34 -11.11
CA LEU A 187 12.02 -3.03 -9.82
C LEU A 187 11.70 -4.53 -9.93
N SER A 188 11.66 -5.13 -11.15
CA SER A 188 11.19 -6.51 -11.33
C SER A 188 11.86 -7.52 -10.40
N ASP A 189 13.16 -7.43 -10.21
CA ASP A 189 13.97 -8.43 -9.53
C ASP A 189 14.26 -8.07 -8.06
N ILE A 190 13.93 -6.84 -7.64
CA ILE A 190 14.16 -6.37 -6.27
C ILE A 190 13.05 -6.85 -5.34
N THR A 191 13.43 -7.33 -4.18
CA THR A 191 12.54 -7.74 -3.09
C THR A 191 12.84 -6.96 -1.81
N GLY A 192 11.95 -7.04 -0.82
CA GLY A 192 12.22 -6.42 0.49
C GLY A 192 13.48 -6.98 1.17
N LYS A 193 13.86 -8.23 0.86
CA LYS A 193 15.07 -8.84 1.43
C LYS A 193 16.34 -8.16 0.92
N ASP A 194 16.36 -7.74 -0.35
CA ASP A 194 17.51 -7.06 -0.95
C ASP A 194 17.73 -5.66 -0.36
N MET A 195 16.73 -5.12 0.35
CA MET A 195 16.80 -3.88 1.12
C MET A 195 16.83 -4.11 2.63
N ASP A 196 17.26 -5.29 3.09
CA ASP A 196 17.31 -5.70 4.50
C ASP A 196 15.96 -5.59 5.25
N ILE A 197 14.84 -5.53 4.56
CA ILE A 197 13.53 -5.48 5.17
C ILE A 197 13.15 -6.87 5.70
N ARG A 198 13.29 -7.03 7.00
CA ARG A 198 12.86 -8.26 7.70
C ARG A 198 11.41 -8.14 8.15
N LYS A 199 10.55 -9.02 7.65
CA LYS A 199 9.17 -9.13 8.14
C LYS A 199 9.15 -9.84 9.49
N GLY A 200 9.28 -9.09 10.57
CA GLY A 200 9.12 -9.64 11.92
C GLY A 200 7.67 -10.08 12.15
N GLN A 201 7.45 -11.33 12.59
CA GLN A 201 6.15 -11.72 13.11
C GLN A 201 6.00 -11.14 14.51
N LYS A 202 4.99 -10.28 14.71
CA LYS A 202 4.63 -9.85 16.05
C LYS A 202 4.08 -11.06 16.81
N LYS A 203 4.78 -11.48 17.86
CA LYS A 203 4.40 -12.63 18.71
C LYS A 203 3.75 -12.21 20.04
N ARG A 204 3.45 -10.91 20.19
CA ARG A 204 2.91 -10.34 21.43
C ARG A 204 1.51 -10.86 21.71
N PHE A 205 1.29 -11.39 22.91
CA PHE A 205 0.00 -11.65 23.56
C PHE A 205 0.10 -11.25 25.04
N LEU A 206 -0.98 -11.03 25.71
CA LEU A 206 -1.02 -10.67 27.13
C LEU A 206 -0.89 -11.94 27.99
N THR A 207 -0.03 -11.87 28.98
CA THR A 207 0.06 -12.93 30.03
C THR A 207 -1.17 -12.87 30.94
N HIS A 208 -1.37 -13.88 31.80
CA HIS A 208 -2.47 -13.91 32.77
C HIS A 208 -2.38 -12.71 33.73
N ASP A 209 -1.19 -12.38 34.23
CA ASP A 209 -0.99 -11.18 35.06
C ASP A 209 -1.35 -9.89 34.32
N GLU A 210 -0.99 -9.80 33.05
CA GLU A 210 -1.35 -8.65 32.23
C GLU A 210 -2.86 -8.58 31.96
N ILE A 211 -3.56 -9.71 31.82
CA ILE A 211 -5.03 -9.74 31.74
C ILE A 211 -5.64 -9.20 33.03
N LYS A 212 -5.14 -9.63 34.19
CA LYS A 212 -5.59 -9.14 35.50
C LYS A 212 -5.41 -7.61 35.58
N ILE A 213 -4.25 -7.11 35.28
CA ILE A 213 -3.96 -5.66 35.28
C ILE A 213 -4.79 -4.90 34.25
N LEU A 214 -5.03 -5.49 33.07
CA LEU A 214 -5.90 -4.92 32.04
C LEU A 214 -7.32 -4.71 32.57
N TYR A 215 -7.91 -5.71 33.24
CA TYR A 215 -9.24 -5.60 33.83
C TYR A 215 -9.29 -4.54 34.93
N ALA A 216 -8.31 -4.51 35.83
CA ALA A 216 -8.21 -3.46 36.85
C ALA A 216 -8.07 -2.06 36.19
N ALA A 217 -7.30 -1.94 35.10
CA ALA A 217 -7.18 -0.69 34.35
C ALA A 217 -8.48 -0.29 33.66
N ILE A 218 -9.23 -1.24 33.07
CA ILE A 218 -10.54 -1.00 32.46
C ILE A 218 -11.51 -0.45 33.50
N ASP A 219 -11.63 -1.12 34.66
CA ASP A 219 -12.61 -0.76 35.64
C ASP A 219 -12.26 0.53 36.40
N GLY A 220 -10.99 0.78 36.68
CA GLY A 220 -10.49 2.01 37.33
C GLY A 220 -10.36 3.23 36.40
N SER A 221 -10.42 3.06 35.07
CA SER A 221 -10.22 4.16 34.13
C SER A 221 -11.47 5.04 33.98
N ARG A 222 -11.27 6.25 33.41
CA ARG A 222 -12.38 7.13 32.98
C ARG A 222 -12.90 6.78 31.58
N MET A 223 -12.61 5.58 31.07
CA MET A 223 -13.08 5.12 29.78
C MET A 223 -14.61 5.09 29.74
N VAL A 224 -15.18 5.53 28.62
CA VAL A 224 -16.65 5.45 28.39
C VAL A 224 -17.10 4.00 28.58
N PRO A 225 -18.15 3.77 29.38
CA PRO A 225 -18.54 2.41 29.77
C PRO A 225 -18.75 1.44 28.62
N LYS A 226 -19.38 1.87 27.50
CA LYS A 226 -19.54 1.01 26.32
C LYS A 226 -18.20 0.56 25.70
N TYR A 227 -17.13 1.36 25.83
CA TYR A 227 -15.81 0.97 25.32
C TYR A 227 -15.08 0.02 26.28
N ARG A 228 -15.45 -0.02 27.56
CA ARG A 228 -15.03 -1.09 28.47
C ARG A 228 -15.59 -2.43 27.98
N ALA A 229 -16.89 -2.47 27.66
CA ALA A 229 -17.51 -3.67 27.06
C ALA A 229 -16.84 -4.05 25.73
N PHE A 230 -16.49 -3.09 24.89
CA PHE A 230 -15.77 -3.35 23.64
C PHE A 230 -14.45 -4.11 23.84
N ILE A 231 -13.61 -3.68 24.78
CA ILE A 231 -12.33 -4.37 25.07
C ILE A 231 -12.58 -5.78 25.64
N LYS A 232 -13.54 -5.94 26.58
CA LYS A 232 -13.89 -7.24 27.16
C LYS A 232 -14.43 -8.20 26.09
N LEU A 233 -15.30 -7.72 25.18
CA LEU A 233 -15.84 -8.51 24.07
C LEU A 233 -14.77 -8.89 23.04
N LEU A 234 -13.81 -7.98 22.74
CA LEU A 234 -12.68 -8.31 21.86
C LEU A 234 -11.82 -9.43 22.43
N LEU A 235 -11.51 -9.37 23.71
CA LEU A 235 -10.73 -10.41 24.39
C LEU A 235 -11.48 -11.72 24.42
N HIS A 236 -12.79 -11.68 24.72
CA HIS A 236 -13.62 -12.87 24.80
C HIS A 236 -13.75 -13.58 23.43
N PHE A 237 -14.24 -12.88 22.42
CA PHE A 237 -14.47 -13.48 21.11
C PHE A 237 -13.16 -13.73 20.31
N GLY A 238 -12.06 -13.09 20.66
CA GLY A 238 -10.85 -13.12 19.85
C GLY A 238 -11.07 -12.63 18.41
N CYS A 239 -12.14 -11.88 18.16
CA CYS A 239 -12.54 -11.41 16.84
C CYS A 239 -11.63 -10.28 16.32
N ARG A 240 -11.72 -9.94 15.03
CA ARG A 240 -11.06 -8.72 14.53
C ARG A 240 -11.81 -7.49 15.03
N SER A 241 -11.07 -6.46 15.44
CA SER A 241 -11.70 -5.21 15.91
C SER A 241 -12.69 -4.62 14.91
N SER A 242 -12.44 -4.78 13.61
CA SER A 242 -13.37 -4.33 12.55
C SER A 242 -14.71 -5.07 12.59
N GLU A 243 -14.73 -6.36 12.92
CA GLU A 243 -15.98 -7.13 13.01
C GLU A 243 -16.88 -6.58 14.10
N LEU A 244 -16.30 -6.24 15.25
CA LEU A 244 -17.07 -5.69 16.38
C LEU A 244 -17.42 -4.20 16.20
N ILE A 245 -16.52 -3.40 15.58
CA ILE A 245 -16.79 -1.99 15.26
C ILE A 245 -17.97 -1.84 14.29
N THR A 246 -18.11 -2.76 13.35
CA THR A 246 -19.17 -2.72 12.34
C THR A 246 -20.38 -3.57 12.73
N ALA A 247 -20.39 -4.15 13.93
CA ALA A 247 -21.50 -4.96 14.41
C ALA A 247 -22.77 -4.11 14.57
N ARG A 248 -23.90 -4.65 14.11
CA ARG A 248 -25.24 -4.08 14.31
C ARG A 248 -25.98 -4.83 15.40
N VAL A 249 -26.97 -4.19 15.97
CA VAL A 249 -27.84 -4.80 16.99
C VAL A 249 -28.53 -6.06 16.44
N ASP A 250 -28.98 -6.01 15.20
CA ASP A 250 -29.69 -7.11 14.53
C ASP A 250 -28.77 -8.30 14.17
N ASP A 251 -27.45 -8.16 14.30
CA ASP A 251 -26.52 -9.30 14.13
C ASP A 251 -26.56 -10.27 15.29
N PHE A 252 -27.16 -9.88 16.43
CA PHE A 252 -27.20 -10.66 17.68
C PHE A 252 -28.58 -11.28 17.87
N ASP A 253 -28.68 -12.55 17.56
CA ASP A 253 -29.86 -13.35 17.85
C ASP A 253 -29.81 -13.83 19.32
N PHE A 254 -30.53 -13.16 20.20
CA PHE A 254 -30.59 -13.49 21.64
C PHE A 254 -31.44 -14.70 21.92
N ILE A 255 -32.34 -15.12 21.02
CA ILE A 255 -33.16 -16.33 21.18
C ILE A 255 -32.28 -17.57 20.96
N ASN A 256 -31.60 -17.61 19.83
CA ASN A 256 -30.68 -18.70 19.48
C ASN A 256 -29.29 -18.54 20.09
N LYS A 257 -29.02 -17.40 20.73
CA LYS A 257 -27.74 -17.06 21.36
C LYS A 257 -26.56 -17.15 20.37
N VAL A 258 -26.68 -16.48 19.22
CA VAL A 258 -25.68 -16.47 18.15
C VAL A 258 -25.45 -15.04 17.65
N TRP A 259 -24.18 -14.65 17.54
CA TRP A 259 -23.75 -13.48 16.80
C TRP A 259 -23.35 -13.90 15.40
N THR A 260 -24.02 -13.35 14.38
CA THR A 260 -23.76 -13.60 12.97
C THR A 260 -23.09 -12.38 12.34
N VAL A 261 -21.83 -12.53 11.89
CA VAL A 261 -21.12 -11.48 11.15
C VAL A 261 -21.33 -11.74 9.65
N PRO A 262 -22.01 -10.84 8.92
CA PRO A 262 -22.26 -11.01 7.50
C PRO A 262 -20.96 -11.05 6.68
N PRO A 263 -20.98 -11.71 5.50
CA PRO A 263 -19.77 -11.92 4.70
C PRO A 263 -19.01 -10.64 4.35
N GLU A 264 -19.72 -9.57 4.03
CA GLU A 264 -19.15 -8.28 3.63
C GLU A 264 -18.46 -7.53 4.79
N ARG A 265 -18.68 -7.96 6.04
CA ARG A 265 -18.11 -7.32 7.24
C ARG A 265 -16.94 -8.07 7.87
N HIS A 266 -16.53 -9.20 7.29
CA HIS A 266 -15.31 -9.87 7.72
C HIS A 266 -14.44 -10.33 6.55
N LYS A 267 -13.12 -10.29 6.77
CA LYS A 267 -12.10 -10.51 5.73
C LYS A 267 -12.23 -11.85 4.99
N THR A 268 -12.64 -12.89 5.69
CA THR A 268 -12.78 -14.22 5.09
C THR A 268 -14.05 -14.32 4.26
N GLY A 269 -15.15 -13.74 4.73
CA GLY A 269 -16.44 -13.71 4.06
C GLY A 269 -16.43 -13.02 2.71
N GLU A 270 -15.67 -11.95 2.57
CA GLU A 270 -15.49 -11.28 1.26
C GLU A 270 -14.97 -12.22 0.16
N ILE A 271 -14.31 -13.31 0.55
CA ILE A 271 -13.76 -14.30 -0.39
C ILE A 271 -14.67 -15.54 -0.51
N THR A 272 -15.33 -15.94 0.59
CA THR A 272 -16.11 -17.18 0.65
C THR A 272 -17.59 -16.98 0.39
N GLY A 273 -18.12 -15.79 0.61
CA GLY A 273 -19.56 -15.51 0.61
C GLY A 273 -20.29 -16.02 1.86
N GLU A 274 -19.60 -16.68 2.80
CA GLU A 274 -20.22 -17.33 3.98
C GLU A 274 -20.18 -16.40 5.20
N PRO A 275 -21.25 -16.34 6.02
CA PRO A 275 -21.26 -15.60 7.27
C PRO A 275 -20.39 -16.31 8.33
N LEU A 276 -19.97 -15.55 9.34
CA LEU A 276 -19.25 -16.09 10.48
C LEU A 276 -20.14 -16.06 11.71
N LYS A 277 -20.41 -17.23 12.29
CA LYS A 277 -21.28 -17.38 13.45
C LYS A 277 -20.46 -17.66 14.71
N ARG A 278 -20.84 -17.01 15.82
CA ARG A 278 -20.25 -17.19 17.15
C ARG A 278 -21.36 -17.35 18.19
N PRO A 279 -21.33 -18.40 19.01
CA PRO A 279 -22.29 -18.52 20.10
C PRO A 279 -22.09 -17.45 21.17
N ILE A 280 -23.17 -16.99 21.74
CA ILE A 280 -23.22 -16.02 22.83
C ILE A 280 -23.48 -16.80 24.11
N ILE A 281 -22.58 -16.69 25.09
CA ILE A 281 -22.78 -17.22 26.43
C ILE A 281 -23.47 -16.15 27.31
N GLU A 282 -24.09 -16.57 28.39
CA GLU A 282 -24.94 -15.71 29.24
C GLU A 282 -24.23 -14.40 29.71
N PRO A 283 -23.03 -14.46 30.34
CA PRO A 283 -22.36 -13.23 30.77
C PRO A 283 -21.94 -12.30 29.65
N VAL A 284 -21.71 -12.83 28.44
CA VAL A 284 -21.40 -12.05 27.26
C VAL A 284 -22.65 -11.40 26.67
N GLU A 285 -23.79 -12.06 26.75
CA GLU A 285 -25.09 -11.49 26.40
C GLU A 285 -25.37 -10.22 27.22
N GLU A 286 -25.11 -10.26 28.54
CA GLU A 286 -25.24 -9.08 29.39
C GLU A 286 -24.33 -7.93 28.97
N LEU A 287 -23.08 -8.21 28.62
CA LEU A 287 -22.16 -7.19 28.11
C LEU A 287 -22.64 -6.56 26.78
N ILE A 288 -23.22 -7.38 25.89
CA ILE A 288 -23.77 -6.90 24.62
C ILE A 288 -25.00 -6.03 24.89
N LYS A 289 -25.93 -6.48 25.70
CA LYS A 289 -27.12 -5.72 26.10
C LYS A 289 -26.77 -4.40 26.78
N TYR A 290 -25.73 -4.42 27.62
CA TYR A 290 -25.20 -3.22 28.24
C TYR A 290 -24.66 -2.23 27.20
N ALA A 291 -23.90 -2.71 26.19
CA ALA A 291 -23.44 -1.86 25.10
C ALA A 291 -24.58 -1.27 24.27
N ILE A 292 -25.63 -2.08 24.01
CA ILE A 292 -26.87 -1.65 23.32
C ILE A 292 -27.58 -0.55 24.12
N SER A 293 -27.71 -0.67 25.44
CA SER A 293 -28.35 0.36 26.25
C SER A 293 -27.68 1.74 26.19
N MET A 294 -26.41 1.77 25.73
CA MET A 294 -25.60 2.99 25.60
C MET A 294 -25.38 3.46 24.15
N ASN A 295 -26.03 2.86 23.17
CA ASN A 295 -25.85 3.20 21.75
C ASN A 295 -26.75 4.32 21.24
N ASN A 296 -27.52 4.95 22.14
CA ASN A 296 -28.47 6.04 21.86
C ASN A 296 -29.57 5.65 20.85
N GLY A 297 -29.98 4.38 20.83
CA GLY A 297 -30.99 3.86 19.90
C GLY A 297 -30.51 3.78 18.44
N SER A 298 -29.20 3.62 18.25
CA SER A 298 -28.60 3.34 16.93
C SER A 298 -28.80 1.87 16.59
N ASP A 299 -28.77 1.56 15.30
CA ASP A 299 -28.65 0.20 14.78
C ASP A 299 -27.24 -0.38 14.94
N MET A 300 -26.25 0.47 15.22
CA MET A 300 -24.86 0.07 15.47
C MET A 300 -24.66 -0.27 16.94
N LEU A 301 -23.91 -1.36 17.21
CA LEU A 301 -23.58 -1.72 18.58
C LEU A 301 -22.71 -0.65 19.28
N PHE A 302 -21.70 -0.13 18.57
CA PHE A 302 -20.78 0.87 19.10
C PHE A 302 -20.88 2.18 18.33
N THR A 303 -21.24 3.25 19.02
CA THR A 303 -21.43 4.59 18.49
C THR A 303 -20.43 5.57 19.12
N LYS A 304 -20.24 6.74 18.51
CA LYS A 304 -19.55 7.86 19.14
C LYS A 304 -20.28 8.25 20.43
N GLU A 305 -19.56 8.85 21.36
CA GLU A 305 -20.16 9.34 22.62
C GLU A 305 -21.23 10.40 22.33
N GLY A 306 -22.37 10.26 22.95
CA GLY A 306 -23.51 11.18 22.78
C GLY A 306 -24.14 11.20 21.38
N SER A 307 -23.82 10.25 20.49
CA SER A 307 -24.28 10.23 19.11
C SER A 307 -24.81 8.86 18.68
N ARG A 308 -25.62 8.81 17.62
CA ARG A 308 -26.03 7.58 16.92
C ARG A 308 -25.04 7.16 15.81
N GLU A 309 -24.05 8.01 15.51
CA GLU A 309 -23.09 7.71 14.47
C GLU A 309 -22.13 6.58 14.87
N PRO A 310 -21.73 5.71 13.92
CA PRO A 310 -20.76 4.65 14.21
C PRO A 310 -19.45 5.25 14.74
N VAL A 311 -18.84 4.53 15.67
CA VAL A 311 -17.50 4.88 16.13
C VAL A 311 -16.47 4.66 15.03
N GLY A 312 -15.59 5.63 14.83
CA GLY A 312 -14.50 5.50 13.86
C GLY A 312 -13.45 4.49 14.33
N ARG A 313 -12.91 3.71 13.39
CA ARG A 313 -11.84 2.74 13.68
C ARG A 313 -10.64 3.38 14.40
N THR A 314 -10.25 4.57 13.99
CA THR A 314 -9.11 5.31 14.55
C THR A 314 -9.33 5.66 16.01
N SER A 315 -10.56 6.03 16.40
CA SER A 315 -10.90 6.40 17.78
C SER A 315 -10.68 5.26 18.77
N LEU A 316 -11.01 4.03 18.37
CA LEU A 316 -10.83 2.86 19.24
C LEU A 316 -9.38 2.33 19.27
N GLN A 317 -8.57 2.66 18.26
CA GLN A 317 -7.15 2.28 18.24
C GLN A 317 -6.32 2.97 19.32
N SER A 318 -6.80 4.08 19.90
CA SER A 318 -6.15 4.75 21.03
C SER A 318 -6.41 4.10 22.38
N LEU A 319 -7.43 3.22 22.50
CA LEU A 319 -7.81 2.61 23.77
C LEU A 319 -6.68 1.82 24.44
N PRO A 320 -5.89 0.98 23.74
CA PRO A 320 -4.73 0.32 24.34
C PRO A 320 -3.74 1.30 24.97
N TYR A 321 -3.41 2.37 24.24
CA TYR A 321 -2.49 3.40 24.77
C TYR A 321 -3.04 4.04 26.05
N ASN A 322 -4.31 4.42 26.07
CA ASN A 322 -4.95 5.03 27.24
C ASN A 322 -4.95 4.10 28.44
N LEU A 323 -5.21 2.80 28.22
CA LEU A 323 -5.18 1.77 29.29
C LEU A 323 -3.76 1.52 29.80
N MET A 324 -2.76 1.48 28.89
CA MET A 324 -1.34 1.39 29.30
C MET A 324 -0.93 2.59 30.17
N GLN A 325 -1.33 3.81 29.79
CA GLN A 325 -1.05 5.03 30.55
C GLN A 325 -1.77 5.00 31.91
N HIS A 326 -3.02 4.52 31.97
CA HIS A 326 -3.75 4.38 33.22
C HIS A 326 -3.09 3.35 34.15
N ALA A 327 -2.73 2.18 33.65
CA ALA A 327 -2.04 1.14 34.40
C ALA A 327 -0.71 1.66 34.97
N TRP A 328 0.09 2.35 34.18
CA TRP A 328 1.36 2.93 34.65
C TRP A 328 1.14 3.94 35.77
N ARG A 329 0.22 4.92 35.57
CA ARG A 329 0.02 6.03 36.50
C ARG A 329 -0.73 5.67 37.78
N ARG A 330 -1.61 4.68 37.72
CA ARG A 330 -2.55 4.36 38.81
C ARG A 330 -2.31 3.01 39.47
N LEU A 331 -1.77 2.05 38.70
CA LEU A 331 -1.50 0.70 39.18
C LEU A 331 -0.01 0.40 39.32
N GLY A 332 0.87 1.36 38.90
CA GLY A 332 2.32 1.18 38.94
C GLY A 332 2.88 0.16 37.96
N TYR A 333 2.08 -0.28 36.96
CA TYR A 333 2.47 -1.31 36.02
C TYR A 333 2.73 -0.76 34.62
N GLN A 334 3.94 -0.96 34.10
CA GLN A 334 4.31 -0.57 32.75
C GLN A 334 4.15 -1.74 31.78
N PHE A 335 3.04 -1.74 31.03
CA PHE A 335 2.84 -2.73 29.98
C PHE A 335 3.91 -2.63 28.87
N PRO A 336 4.47 -3.75 28.39
CA PRO A 336 5.03 -3.80 27.06
C PRO A 336 3.94 -3.42 26.05
N HIS A 337 4.33 -2.68 25.00
CA HIS A 337 3.36 -2.17 24.02
C HIS A 337 2.47 -3.27 23.46
N TRP A 338 1.16 -3.05 23.46
CA TRP A 338 0.16 -3.91 22.88
C TRP A 338 -0.90 -3.13 22.10
N SER A 339 -1.60 -3.80 21.20
CA SER A 339 -2.64 -3.26 20.33
C SER A 339 -3.94 -4.10 20.44
N LEU A 340 -5.05 -3.59 19.92
CA LEU A 340 -6.32 -4.35 19.88
C LEU A 340 -6.17 -5.74 19.23
N HIS A 341 -5.26 -5.87 18.26
CA HIS A 341 -5.02 -7.16 17.62
C HIS A 341 -4.29 -8.16 18.53
N ASP A 342 -3.57 -7.68 19.52
CA ASP A 342 -2.89 -8.55 20.49
C ASP A 342 -3.87 -9.18 21.47
N LEU A 343 -5.06 -8.58 21.72
CA LEU A 343 -6.16 -9.22 22.44
C LEU A 343 -6.65 -10.49 21.71
N ARG A 344 -6.76 -10.42 20.38
CA ARG A 344 -7.09 -11.58 19.56
C ARG A 344 -6.01 -12.66 19.62
N ARG A 345 -4.74 -12.28 19.66
CA ARG A 345 -3.63 -13.23 19.85
C ARG A 345 -3.67 -13.86 21.22
N THR A 346 -4.01 -13.07 22.27
CA THR A 346 -4.21 -13.54 23.63
C THR A 346 -5.31 -14.59 23.68
N ALA A 347 -6.48 -14.29 23.12
CA ALA A 347 -7.58 -15.25 23.04
C ALA A 347 -7.16 -16.52 22.27
N ARG A 348 -6.54 -16.38 21.09
CA ARG A 348 -6.10 -17.53 20.29
C ARG A 348 -5.09 -18.42 21.02
N THR A 349 -4.15 -17.83 21.74
CA THR A 349 -3.15 -18.59 22.54
C THR A 349 -3.87 -19.43 23.60
N ASN A 350 -4.84 -18.84 24.29
CA ASN A 350 -5.60 -19.56 25.33
C ASN A 350 -6.57 -20.58 24.74
N PHE A 351 -7.20 -20.32 23.61
CA PHE A 351 -8.09 -21.29 22.95
C PHE A 351 -7.37 -22.60 22.61
N SER A 352 -6.05 -22.56 22.37
CA SER A 352 -5.27 -23.78 22.09
C SER A 352 -5.33 -24.83 23.18
N ASP A 353 -5.52 -24.40 24.43
CA ASP A 353 -5.63 -25.30 25.60
C ASP A 353 -7.07 -25.70 25.89
N LEU A 354 -8.05 -24.99 25.35
CA LEU A 354 -9.46 -25.11 25.70
C LEU A 354 -10.27 -25.88 24.67
N THR A 355 -9.79 -26.00 23.45
CA THR A 355 -10.54 -26.68 22.39
C THR A 355 -9.60 -27.22 21.30
N ALA A 356 -10.15 -28.06 20.42
CA ALA A 356 -9.41 -28.60 19.28
C ALA A 356 -8.93 -27.49 18.33
N PRO A 357 -7.75 -27.63 17.72
CA PRO A 357 -7.14 -26.57 16.89
C PRO A 357 -8.05 -26.03 15.79
N HIS A 358 -8.83 -26.88 15.12
CA HIS A 358 -9.75 -26.47 14.06
C HIS A 358 -10.90 -25.61 14.60
N ILE A 359 -11.45 -25.94 15.77
CA ILE A 359 -12.47 -25.12 16.43
C ILE A 359 -11.90 -23.74 16.77
N ALA A 360 -10.69 -23.67 17.34
CA ALA A 360 -10.03 -22.41 17.63
C ALA A 360 -9.83 -21.53 16.38
N GLU A 361 -9.53 -22.13 15.22
CA GLU A 361 -9.44 -21.40 13.96
C GLU A 361 -10.81 -20.89 13.47
N ILE A 362 -11.88 -21.69 13.63
CA ILE A 362 -13.27 -21.31 13.29
C ILE A 362 -13.71 -20.14 14.18
N MET A 363 -13.49 -20.20 15.50
CA MET A 363 -13.79 -19.11 16.45
C MET A 363 -13.16 -17.78 16.02
N LEU A 364 -11.96 -17.83 15.46
CA LEU A 364 -11.30 -16.65 14.93
C LEU A 364 -11.82 -16.22 13.55
N GLY A 365 -12.56 -17.05 12.84
CA GLY A 365 -12.97 -16.81 11.46
C GLY A 365 -11.78 -16.91 10.48
N HIS A 366 -10.89 -17.88 10.73
CA HIS A 366 -9.87 -18.27 9.77
C HIS A 366 -10.43 -19.37 8.86
N LYS A 367 -9.86 -19.45 7.66
CA LYS A 367 -10.09 -20.60 6.77
C LYS A 367 -9.32 -21.80 7.29
N LEU A 368 -9.99 -22.95 7.34
CA LEU A 368 -9.31 -24.20 7.59
C LEU A 368 -8.43 -24.56 6.39
N PRO A 369 -7.22 -25.11 6.58
CA PRO A 369 -6.31 -25.44 5.51
C PRO A 369 -6.78 -26.68 4.71
N GLY A 370 -6.48 -26.70 3.41
CA GLY A 370 -6.64 -27.89 2.56
C GLY A 370 -8.10 -28.28 2.29
N VAL A 371 -8.33 -29.58 2.23
CA VAL A 371 -9.61 -30.22 1.84
C VAL A 371 -10.77 -29.95 2.82
N TRP A 372 -10.45 -29.64 4.08
CA TRP A 372 -11.43 -29.34 5.13
C TRP A 372 -12.39 -28.21 4.74
N GLN A 373 -11.92 -27.19 4.01
CA GLN A 373 -12.77 -26.09 3.55
C GLN A 373 -13.90 -26.51 2.61
N VAL A 374 -13.71 -27.60 1.87
CA VAL A 374 -14.61 -28.01 0.81
C VAL A 374 -15.73 -28.90 1.34
N TYR A 375 -15.39 -29.75 2.28
CA TYR A 375 -16.31 -30.81 2.77
C TYR A 375 -16.92 -30.50 4.14
N ASP A 376 -16.23 -29.78 5.02
CA ASP A 376 -16.71 -29.46 6.33
C ASP A 376 -17.36 -28.08 6.37
N LYS A 377 -18.67 -28.03 6.40
CA LYS A 377 -19.49 -26.81 6.47
C LYS A 377 -20.16 -26.61 7.83
N SER A 378 -19.77 -27.38 8.85
CA SER A 378 -20.32 -27.22 10.17
C SER A 378 -19.82 -25.93 10.83
N ASP A 379 -20.73 -25.21 11.49
CA ASP A 379 -20.37 -24.05 12.30
C ASP A 379 -19.78 -24.43 13.67
N TYR A 380 -19.92 -25.68 14.10
CA TYR A 380 -19.44 -26.18 15.39
C TYR A 380 -19.86 -25.31 16.60
N LEU A 381 -21.09 -24.84 16.59
CA LEU A 381 -21.58 -23.85 17.59
C LEU A 381 -21.51 -24.37 19.03
N GLU A 382 -21.76 -25.65 19.24
CA GLU A 382 -21.73 -26.23 20.61
C GLU A 382 -20.29 -26.36 21.13
N GLU A 383 -19.36 -26.77 20.28
CA GLU A 383 -17.93 -26.83 20.63
C GLU A 383 -17.35 -25.44 20.86
N GLN A 384 -17.72 -24.47 20.03
CA GLN A 384 -17.36 -23.08 20.25
C GLN A 384 -17.94 -22.54 21.57
N ARG A 385 -19.21 -22.88 21.90
CA ARG A 385 -19.89 -22.46 23.13
C ARG A 385 -19.13 -22.95 24.36
N LYS A 386 -18.77 -24.23 24.36
CA LYS A 386 -17.99 -24.83 25.48
C LYS A 386 -16.62 -24.13 25.60
N ALA A 387 -15.96 -23.87 24.50
CA ALA A 387 -14.67 -23.19 24.51
C ALA A 387 -14.78 -21.74 25.00
N TYR A 388 -15.81 -20.98 24.60
CA TYR A 388 -16.04 -19.63 25.07
C TYR A 388 -16.43 -19.60 26.56
N GLN A 389 -17.20 -20.59 27.04
CA GLN A 389 -17.53 -20.71 28.45
C GLN A 389 -16.26 -20.96 29.28
N ALA A 390 -15.45 -21.93 28.90
CA ALA A 390 -14.19 -22.23 29.59
C ALA A 390 -13.20 -21.04 29.55
N TRP A 391 -13.19 -20.29 28.44
CA TRP A 391 -12.37 -19.09 28.35
C TRP A 391 -12.87 -17.97 29.29
N TRP A 392 -14.16 -17.75 29.35
CA TRP A 392 -14.75 -16.80 30.29
C TRP A 392 -14.40 -17.13 31.73
N GLU A 393 -14.63 -18.37 32.16
CA GLU A 393 -14.31 -18.86 33.51
C GLU A 393 -12.83 -18.70 33.84
N ARG A 394 -11.93 -18.99 32.86
CA ARG A 394 -10.49 -18.75 33.02
C ARG A 394 -10.18 -17.27 33.24
N VAL A 395 -10.78 -16.37 32.45
CA VAL A 395 -10.59 -14.92 32.64
C VAL A 395 -11.12 -14.47 33.99
N GLU A 396 -12.29 -14.92 34.42
CA GLU A 396 -12.83 -14.61 35.75
C GLU A 396 -11.90 -15.08 36.85
N SER A 397 -11.41 -16.31 36.75
CA SER A 397 -10.43 -16.84 37.72
C SER A 397 -9.16 -15.97 37.77
N ILE A 398 -8.60 -15.56 36.62
CA ILE A 398 -7.43 -14.68 36.54
C ILE A 398 -7.69 -13.34 37.23
N VAL A 399 -8.88 -12.77 37.04
CA VAL A 399 -9.24 -11.45 37.54
C VAL A 399 -9.55 -11.46 39.02
N THR A 400 -10.24 -12.51 39.50
CA THR A 400 -10.71 -12.63 40.89
C THR A 400 -9.67 -13.22 41.85
N CYS A 401 -8.69 -14.01 41.37
CA CYS A 401 -7.62 -14.52 42.21
C CYS A 401 -6.85 -13.36 42.85
N SER A 402 -7.17 -13.05 44.09
CA SER A 402 -6.37 -12.19 44.96
C SER A 402 -5.03 -12.86 45.14
N GLY A 403 -3.94 -12.16 44.86
CA GLY A 403 -2.59 -12.71 45.02
C GLY A 403 -2.35 -13.25 46.43
N SER A 404 -2.42 -14.55 46.56
CA SER A 404 -1.82 -15.32 47.61
C SER A 404 -0.98 -16.35 46.91
N ASP A 405 0.30 -16.00 46.72
CA ASP A 405 1.47 -16.88 46.69
C ASP A 405 2.64 -16.15 45.99
N THR A 406 3.27 -15.26 46.77
CA THR A 406 4.68 -14.98 46.67
C THR A 406 5.31 -15.40 47.98
N ASN A 407 5.73 -16.63 48.04
CA ASN A 407 6.81 -17.08 48.87
C ASN A 407 8.01 -17.42 48.01
#